data_3981695c0a23f5f35c145de10a5270aa
#
_entry.id   3981695c0a23f5f35c145de10a5270aa
#
_cell.length_a   1.000
_cell.length_b   1.000
_cell.length_c   1.000
_cell.angle_alpha   90.00
_cell.angle_beta   90.00
_cell.angle_gamma   90.00
#
_symmetry.space_group_name_H-M   'P 1'
#
loop_
_entity.id
_entity.type
_entity.pdbx_description
1 polymer ?
#
loop_
_entity_poly.entity_id
_entity_poly.type
_entity_poly.pdbx_seq_one_letter_code
_entity_poly.pdbx_strand_id
1 'polypeptide(L)'
;MDPHDLALEITESVMMEKRSTALDILRALKNLGLTLVMDDFGTGYSSITYLKSFPVDILKMDPSMIEGIDEDPENEAIVSATTGLAHALGLEVVAEGVETAGELDKLRSMGCDLAQGYYWQRPCSAEKMMKLLTAG
;
A
#
# COMPACT_ATOMS: atom_id res chain seq x y z
N MET A 1 -5.54 2.92 23.57
CA MET A 1 -5.34 2.30 22.24
C MET A 1 -3.93 1.72 22.15
N ASP A 2 -3.84 0.48 21.75
CA ASP A 2 -2.55 -0.19 21.58
C ASP A 2 -1.86 0.37 20.31
N PRO A 3 -0.59 0.80 20.39
CA PRO A 3 0.15 1.22 19.18
C PRO A 3 0.14 0.20 18.06
N HIS A 4 0.08 -1.09 18.36
CA HIS A 4 0.01 -2.16 17.37
C HIS A 4 -1.28 -2.14 16.54
N ASP A 5 -2.32 -1.46 17.03
CA ASP A 5 -3.58 -1.30 16.31
C ASP A 5 -3.58 -0.11 15.35
N LEU A 6 -2.49 0.66 15.32
CA LEU A 6 -2.35 1.84 14.48
C LEU A 6 -1.44 1.56 13.29
N ALA A 7 -1.88 2.01 12.12
CA ALA A 7 -1.07 2.07 10.92
C ALA A 7 -0.87 3.52 10.51
N LEU A 8 0.37 3.93 10.30
CA LEU A 8 0.70 5.26 9.82
C LEU A 8 1.11 5.17 8.35
N GLU A 9 0.43 5.94 7.51
CA GLU A 9 0.73 6.01 6.08
C GLU A 9 1.57 7.24 5.78
N ILE A 10 2.68 7.06 5.06
CA ILE A 10 3.55 8.14 4.64
C ILE A 10 3.77 8.00 3.15
N THR A 11 3.61 9.11 2.41
CA THR A 11 3.82 9.07 0.97
C THR A 11 5.29 8.87 0.64
N GLU A 12 5.54 8.18 -0.47
CA GLU A 12 6.90 7.98 -1.00
C GLU A 12 7.63 9.31 -1.17
N SER A 13 6.95 10.34 -1.72
CA SER A 13 7.54 11.66 -1.95
C SER A 13 8.06 12.30 -0.67
N VAL A 14 7.31 12.23 0.43
CA VAL A 14 7.73 12.78 1.73
C VAL A 14 8.94 12.05 2.27
N MET A 15 8.97 10.73 2.16
CA MET A 15 10.11 9.92 2.60
C MET A 15 11.39 10.26 1.82
N MET A 16 11.26 10.46 0.51
CA MET A 16 12.40 10.72 -0.36
C MET A 16 12.95 12.14 -0.23
N GLU A 17 12.11 13.10 0.13
CA GLU A 17 12.51 14.50 0.25
C GLU A 17 13.45 14.76 1.44
N LYS A 18 13.23 14.08 2.57
CA LYS A 18 14.01 14.26 3.81
C LYS A 18 14.44 12.91 4.39
N ARG A 19 15.20 12.17 3.61
CA ARG A 19 15.54 10.76 3.92
C ARG A 19 16.15 10.51 5.30
N SER A 20 17.16 11.27 5.69
CA SER A 20 17.83 11.05 6.98
C SER A 20 16.92 11.32 8.16
N THR A 21 16.17 12.42 8.12
CA THR A 21 15.20 12.78 9.16
C THR A 21 14.04 11.79 9.18
N ALA A 22 13.51 11.43 8.00
CA ALA A 22 12.43 10.46 7.88
C ALA A 22 12.83 9.10 8.47
N LEU A 23 14.03 8.64 8.18
CA LEU A 23 14.53 7.36 8.70
C LEU A 23 14.55 7.33 10.22
N ASP A 24 15.04 8.39 10.86
CA ASP A 24 15.10 8.49 12.32
C ASP A 24 13.70 8.48 12.94
N ILE A 25 12.77 9.25 12.36
CA ILE A 25 11.38 9.31 12.83
C ILE A 25 10.69 7.95 12.66
N LEU A 26 10.88 7.30 11.52
CA LEU A 26 10.25 6.00 11.24
C LEU A 26 10.78 4.91 12.19
N ARG A 27 12.05 4.92 12.50
CA ARG A 27 12.63 3.99 13.48
C ARG A 27 12.04 4.19 14.87
N ALA A 28 11.87 5.46 15.28
CA ALA A 28 11.24 5.77 16.56
C ALA A 28 9.78 5.28 16.62
N LEU A 29 9.03 5.48 15.53
CA LEU A 29 7.65 5.02 15.42
C LEU A 29 7.55 3.48 15.44
N LYS A 30 8.47 2.79 14.76
CA LYS A 30 8.51 1.33 14.81
C LYS A 30 8.78 0.81 16.21
N ASN A 31 9.64 1.48 16.96
CA ASN A 31 9.93 1.11 18.34
C ASN A 31 8.71 1.25 19.25
N LEU A 32 7.74 2.10 18.87
CA LEU A 32 6.46 2.22 19.58
C LEU A 32 5.47 1.11 19.20
N GLY A 33 5.75 0.32 18.17
CA GLY A 33 4.90 -0.78 17.75
C GLY A 33 3.90 -0.46 16.63
N LEU A 34 4.00 0.72 16.00
CA LEU A 34 3.12 1.08 14.88
C LEU A 34 3.44 0.27 13.63
N THR A 35 2.41 0.03 12.82
CA THR A 35 2.57 -0.47 11.46
C THR A 35 2.85 0.71 10.54
N LEU A 36 3.91 0.65 9.75
CA LEU A 36 4.29 1.72 8.84
C LEU A 36 3.97 1.34 7.40
N VAL A 37 3.27 2.22 6.70
CA VAL A 37 2.81 2.02 5.32
C VAL A 37 3.42 3.10 4.43
N MET A 38 4.06 2.68 3.35
CA MET A 38 4.50 3.60 2.29
C MET A 38 3.35 3.73 1.28
N ASP A 39 2.76 4.91 1.20
CA ASP A 39 1.63 5.21 0.34
C ASP A 39 2.06 5.82 -0.99
N ASP A 40 1.18 5.75 -1.98
CA ASP A 40 1.37 6.33 -3.32
C ASP A 40 2.65 5.86 -4.03
N PHE A 41 3.07 4.62 -3.78
CA PHE A 41 4.25 4.07 -4.45
C PHE A 41 4.03 4.03 -5.97
N GLY A 42 5.03 4.50 -6.70
CA GLY A 42 4.99 4.56 -8.16
C GLY A 42 4.66 5.93 -8.72
N THR A 43 4.34 6.92 -7.88
CA THR A 43 4.00 8.28 -8.34
C THR A 43 5.19 9.24 -8.36
N GLY A 44 6.33 8.84 -7.81
CA GLY A 44 7.50 9.68 -7.68
C GLY A 44 8.80 8.97 -8.03
N TYR A 45 9.91 9.61 -7.70
CA TYR A 45 11.23 9.04 -7.90
C TYR A 45 11.54 8.04 -6.80
N SER A 46 11.12 6.80 -7.00
CA SER A 46 11.48 5.74 -6.06
C SER A 46 12.87 5.20 -6.38
N SER A 47 13.67 5.04 -5.33
CA SER A 47 14.88 4.23 -5.41
C SER A 47 14.63 2.95 -4.64
N ILE A 48 14.76 1.83 -5.31
CA ILE A 48 14.68 0.49 -4.69
C ILE A 48 15.66 0.39 -3.52
N THR A 49 16.82 1.01 -3.67
CA THR A 49 17.85 1.04 -2.61
C THR A 49 17.33 1.66 -1.31
N TYR A 50 16.53 2.73 -1.43
CA TYR A 50 15.97 3.41 -0.25
C TYR A 50 14.82 2.63 0.36
N LEU A 51 14.01 1.98 -0.46
CA LEU A 51 12.94 1.11 0.04
C LEU A 51 13.49 0.04 0.99
N LYS A 52 14.63 -0.52 0.65
CA LYS A 52 15.35 -1.47 1.49
C LYS A 52 15.76 -0.89 2.85
N SER A 53 16.04 0.41 2.91
CA SER A 53 16.54 1.09 4.11
C SER A 53 15.44 1.56 5.06
N PHE A 54 14.24 1.78 4.56
CA PHE A 54 13.12 2.26 5.38
C PHE A 54 12.45 1.10 6.13
N PRO A 55 12.13 1.28 7.43
CA PRO A 55 11.49 0.23 8.24
C PRO A 55 9.98 0.20 8.02
N VAL A 56 9.52 0.11 6.77
CA VAL A 56 8.11 0.01 6.42
C VAL A 56 7.67 -1.45 6.42
N ASP A 57 6.40 -1.68 6.68
CA ASP A 57 5.80 -3.02 6.73
C ASP A 57 4.96 -3.30 5.49
N ILE A 58 4.35 -2.27 4.93
CA ILE A 58 3.38 -2.38 3.85
C ILE A 58 3.70 -1.36 2.76
N LEU A 59 3.57 -1.80 1.51
CA LEU A 59 3.69 -0.97 0.33
C LEU A 59 2.31 -0.84 -0.31
N LYS A 60 1.79 0.40 -0.42
CA LYS A 60 0.52 0.67 -1.11
C LYS A 60 0.80 1.19 -2.51
N MET A 61 0.26 0.51 -3.49
CA MET A 61 0.39 0.92 -4.89
C MET A 61 -0.70 1.92 -5.25
N ASP A 62 -0.30 2.98 -5.93
CA ASP A 62 -1.18 4.06 -6.35
C ASP A 62 -2.31 3.56 -7.26
N PRO A 63 -3.52 4.15 -7.18
CA PRO A 63 -4.62 3.79 -8.06
C PRO A 63 -4.29 3.85 -9.55
N SER A 64 -3.40 4.76 -9.97
CA SER A 64 -3.00 4.87 -11.38
C SER A 64 -2.31 3.61 -11.91
N MET A 65 -1.72 2.80 -11.04
CA MET A 65 -1.09 1.53 -11.42
C MET A 65 -2.11 0.39 -11.53
N ILE A 66 -3.26 0.56 -10.90
CA ILE A 66 -4.28 -0.49 -10.75
C ILE A 66 -5.41 -0.35 -11.75
N GLU A 67 -5.78 0.88 -12.10
CA GLU A 67 -6.86 1.15 -13.03
C GLU A 67 -6.63 0.43 -14.38
N GLY A 68 -7.58 -0.43 -14.74
CA GLY A 68 -7.53 -1.18 -16.01
C GLY A 68 -6.43 -2.25 -16.09
N ILE A 69 -5.89 -2.69 -14.95
CA ILE A 69 -4.76 -3.63 -14.93
C ILE A 69 -5.07 -4.97 -15.60
N ASP A 70 -6.33 -5.38 -15.65
CA ASP A 70 -6.77 -6.60 -16.32
C ASP A 70 -6.70 -6.48 -17.85
N GLU A 71 -6.55 -5.27 -18.40
CA GLU A 71 -6.46 -4.98 -19.82
C GLU A 71 -5.16 -4.28 -20.23
N ASP A 72 -4.24 -4.03 -19.31
CA ASP A 72 -3.01 -3.30 -19.55
C ASP A 72 -1.77 -4.14 -19.22
N PRO A 73 -1.15 -4.77 -20.25
CA PRO A 73 0.02 -5.63 -20.03
C PRO A 73 1.23 -4.90 -19.44
N GLU A 74 1.40 -3.61 -19.71
CA GLU A 74 2.52 -2.85 -19.18
C GLU A 74 2.34 -2.63 -17.66
N ASN A 75 1.17 -2.20 -17.23
CA ASN A 75 0.88 -2.05 -15.81
C ASN A 75 0.91 -3.41 -15.09
N GLU A 76 0.41 -4.46 -15.72
CA GLU A 76 0.50 -5.81 -15.19
C GLU A 76 1.96 -6.20 -14.90
N ALA A 77 2.86 -5.95 -15.83
CA ALA A 77 4.27 -6.25 -15.67
C ALA A 77 4.89 -5.44 -14.53
N ILE A 78 4.58 -4.15 -14.44
CA ILE A 78 5.09 -3.26 -13.39
C ILE A 78 4.60 -3.71 -12.01
N VAL A 79 3.30 -3.95 -11.88
CA VAL A 79 2.70 -4.37 -10.60
C VAL A 79 3.21 -5.73 -10.16
N SER A 80 3.35 -6.67 -11.10
CA SER A 80 3.90 -8.00 -10.81
C SER A 80 5.34 -7.90 -10.30
N ALA A 81 6.18 -7.11 -10.97
CA ALA A 81 7.57 -6.90 -10.57
C ALA A 81 7.65 -6.20 -9.19
N THR A 82 6.84 -5.19 -8.97
CA THR A 82 6.78 -4.46 -7.71
C THR A 82 6.35 -5.36 -6.55
N THR A 83 5.34 -6.19 -6.78
CA THR A 83 4.85 -7.14 -5.78
C THR A 83 5.94 -8.15 -5.41
N GLY A 84 6.62 -8.70 -6.41
CA GLY A 84 7.73 -9.63 -6.18
C GLY A 84 8.87 -8.99 -5.40
N LEU A 85 9.23 -7.77 -5.74
CA LEU A 85 10.26 -7.02 -5.02
C LEU A 85 9.86 -6.77 -3.56
N ALA A 86 8.64 -6.31 -3.33
CA ALA A 86 8.14 -6.06 -1.98
C ALA A 86 8.18 -7.32 -1.12
N HIS A 87 7.71 -8.43 -1.65
CA HIS A 87 7.76 -9.72 -0.95
C HIS A 87 9.20 -10.16 -0.64
N ALA A 88 10.12 -9.95 -1.58
CA ALA A 88 11.53 -10.27 -1.36
C ALA A 88 12.13 -9.44 -0.23
N LEU A 89 11.62 -8.24 0.02
CA LEU A 89 12.02 -7.37 1.12
C LEU A 89 11.21 -7.59 2.40
N GLY A 90 10.31 -8.55 2.42
CA GLY A 90 9.47 -8.85 3.58
C GLY A 90 8.30 -7.90 3.78
N LEU A 91 7.90 -7.17 2.74
CA LEU A 91 6.77 -6.23 2.79
C LEU A 91 5.49 -6.88 2.28
N GLU A 92 4.35 -6.48 2.86
CA GLU A 92 3.05 -6.77 2.28
C GLU A 92 2.70 -5.71 1.23
N VAL A 93 1.87 -6.07 0.27
CA VAL A 93 1.46 -5.18 -0.81
C VAL A 93 -0.05 -4.97 -0.77
N VAL A 94 -0.44 -3.69 -0.78
CA VAL A 94 -1.84 -3.28 -0.89
C VAL A 94 -2.05 -2.58 -2.22
N ALA A 95 -3.03 -3.02 -2.98
CA ALA A 95 -3.46 -2.34 -4.20
C ALA A 95 -4.61 -1.40 -3.89
N GLU A 96 -4.45 -0.11 -4.19
CA GLU A 96 -5.48 0.90 -4.02
C GLU A 96 -6.26 1.11 -5.30
N GLY A 97 -7.53 1.50 -5.16
CA GLY A 97 -8.34 1.92 -6.29
C GLY A 97 -8.94 0.78 -7.11
N VAL A 98 -9.13 -0.38 -6.51
CA VAL A 98 -9.79 -1.51 -7.18
C VAL A 98 -11.28 -1.18 -7.32
N GLU A 99 -11.78 -1.21 -8.55
CA GLU A 99 -13.18 -0.89 -8.85
C GLU A 99 -13.94 -2.03 -9.54
N THR A 100 -13.24 -2.99 -10.14
CA THR A 100 -13.86 -4.08 -10.89
C THR A 100 -13.42 -5.46 -10.41
N ALA A 101 -14.26 -6.46 -10.68
CA ALA A 101 -13.91 -7.85 -10.39
C ALA A 101 -12.71 -8.32 -11.23
N GLY A 102 -12.59 -7.85 -12.48
CA GLY A 102 -11.45 -8.18 -13.35
C GLY A 102 -10.12 -7.69 -12.78
N GLU A 103 -10.11 -6.46 -12.28
CA GLU A 103 -8.92 -5.91 -11.60
C GLU A 103 -8.55 -6.74 -10.38
N LEU A 104 -9.54 -7.09 -9.55
CA LEU A 104 -9.30 -7.91 -8.35
C LEU A 104 -8.72 -9.28 -8.71
N ASP A 105 -9.30 -9.96 -9.70
CA ASP A 105 -8.84 -11.27 -10.12
C ASP A 105 -7.39 -11.23 -10.64
N LYS A 106 -7.05 -10.18 -11.41
CA LYS A 106 -5.69 -9.99 -11.90
C LYS A 106 -4.71 -9.80 -10.75
N LEU A 107 -5.07 -8.96 -9.77
CA LEU A 107 -4.24 -8.70 -8.59
C LEU A 107 -4.01 -9.97 -7.76
N ARG A 108 -5.04 -10.76 -7.58
CA ARG A 108 -4.92 -12.06 -6.90
C ARG A 108 -3.94 -12.99 -7.61
N SER A 109 -4.02 -13.03 -8.94
CA SER A 109 -3.12 -13.88 -9.74
C SER A 109 -1.66 -13.46 -9.63
N MET A 110 -1.39 -12.19 -9.32
CA MET A 110 -0.05 -11.65 -9.14
C MET A 110 0.46 -11.75 -7.70
N GLY A 111 -0.32 -12.27 -6.77
CA GLY A 111 0.08 -12.45 -5.38
C GLY A 111 -0.04 -11.21 -4.50
N CYS A 112 -0.83 -10.22 -4.90
CA CYS A 112 -1.10 -9.06 -4.07
C CYS A 112 -1.77 -9.49 -2.76
N ASP A 113 -1.27 -8.98 -1.63
CA ASP A 113 -1.72 -9.43 -0.29
C ASP A 113 -3.07 -8.86 0.09
N LEU A 114 -3.29 -7.57 -0.18
CA LEU A 114 -4.49 -6.85 0.19
C LEU A 114 -4.91 -5.93 -0.94
N ALA A 115 -6.19 -5.61 -0.98
CA ALA A 115 -6.72 -4.67 -1.95
C ALA A 115 -7.81 -3.80 -1.31
N GLN A 116 -7.91 -2.56 -1.77
CA GLN A 116 -8.95 -1.63 -1.34
C GLN A 116 -9.44 -0.80 -2.50
N GLY A 117 -10.66 -0.29 -2.42
CA GLY A 117 -11.23 0.55 -3.46
C GLY A 117 -12.75 0.53 -3.48
N TYR A 118 -13.30 1.22 -4.46
CA TYR A 118 -14.74 1.38 -4.62
C TYR A 118 -15.47 0.09 -5.02
N TYR A 119 -14.74 -0.94 -5.39
CA TYR A 119 -15.31 -2.26 -5.63
C TYR A 119 -16.09 -2.77 -4.41
N TRP A 120 -15.57 -2.51 -3.21
CA TRP A 120 -16.23 -2.90 -1.96
C TRP A 120 -17.10 -1.81 -1.40
N GLN A 121 -16.57 -0.58 -1.31
CA GLN A 121 -17.27 0.52 -0.66
C GLN A 121 -16.65 1.86 -1.06
N ARG A 122 -17.51 2.81 -1.44
CA ARG A 122 -17.11 4.21 -1.60
C ARG A 122 -16.97 4.85 -0.21
N PRO A 123 -16.23 5.98 -0.10
CA PRO A 123 -16.18 6.70 1.17
C PRO A 123 -17.58 6.92 1.76
N CYS A 124 -17.73 6.68 3.03
CA CYS A 124 -19.00 6.75 3.71
C CYS A 124 -18.85 7.31 5.12
N SER A 125 -19.99 7.59 5.78
CA SER A 125 -19.99 8.08 7.15
C SER A 125 -19.50 7.00 8.14
N ALA A 126 -19.04 7.43 9.31
CA ALA A 126 -18.63 6.52 10.38
C ALA A 126 -19.79 5.61 10.80
N GLU A 127 -21.03 6.13 10.82
CA GLU A 127 -22.21 5.35 11.15
C GLU A 127 -22.44 4.20 10.16
N LYS A 128 -22.34 4.48 8.86
CA LYS A 128 -22.47 3.46 7.83
C LYS A 128 -21.34 2.43 7.92
N MET A 129 -20.12 2.87 8.19
CA MET A 129 -18.98 1.98 8.37
C MET A 129 -19.20 1.03 9.53
N MET A 130 -19.72 1.51 10.64
CA MET A 130 -20.03 0.65 11.80
C MET A 130 -21.05 -0.43 11.45
N LYS A 131 -22.07 -0.08 10.66
CA LYS A 131 -23.05 -1.06 10.18
C LYS A 131 -22.42 -2.13 9.30
N LEU A 132 -21.49 -1.74 8.41
CA LEU A 132 -20.77 -2.68 7.55
C LEU A 132 -19.89 -3.63 8.35
N LEU A 133 -19.17 -3.10 9.35
CA LEU A 133 -18.29 -3.90 10.20
C LEU A 133 -19.05 -4.88 11.08
N THR A 134 -20.26 -4.51 11.53
CA THR A 134 -21.07 -5.38 12.38
C THR A 134 -21.93 -6.38 11.60
N ALA A 135 -22.17 -6.11 10.32
CA ALA A 135 -23.00 -6.99 9.47
C ALA A 135 -22.23 -8.17 8.88
N GLY A 136 -20.93 -8.09 8.89
CA GLY A 136 -20.14 -9.08 8.22
C GLY A 136 -18.96 -9.59 8.86
#